data_c11a6bd4878a1c25a2f17d0c849fe2f6
#
_entry.id   c11a6bd4878a1c25a2f17d0c849fe2f6
#
_cell.length_a   1.000
_cell.length_b   1.000
_cell.length_c   1.000
_cell.angle_alpha   90.00
_cell.angle_beta   90.00
_cell.angle_gamma   90.00
#
_symmetry.space_group_name_H-M   'P 1'
#
loop_
_entity.id
_entity.type
_entity.pdbx_description
1 polymer ?
#
loop_
_entity_poly.entity_id
_entity_poly.type
_entity_poly.pdbx_seq_one_letter_code
_entity_poly.pdbx_strand_id
1 'polypeptide(L)'
;MKPKSSIKKGCGCLLVAILLLCIAGAIAVYVNKPRWKDEYGQRFADVAYGCREHNTYDLFLPNDAEQKDSLGLILYVHGGSWMGGDKNEHYGDCYKWVQKGYATATMNYTLLNEEGASIPAMIEEIDSCIRQITRFAAMKNVHIRQMAICGTSAGGHLAMMYTYSHFHQLPLRFTAVKVGPADLRILFPYNGNAKAEDLENFVFSCTGERLSASSLTPELLDSIKLQASPVHYINDSTALPAIFAYGEKDWLVKPDHYHALQARYESLGKPYDLVVFPNSWHTLTDDKDCTMRYDSLMSVYCKKYFGY
;
A
#
# COMPACT_ATOMS: atom_id res chain seq x y z
N MET A 1 -24.62 42.05 -43.86
CA MET A 1 -23.64 40.94 -43.95
C MET A 1 -23.36 40.47 -42.55
N LYS A 2 -23.77 39.23 -42.23
CA LYS A 2 -23.46 38.59 -40.90
C LYS A 2 -22.15 37.83 -41.03
N PRO A 3 -21.21 37.87 -40.06
CA PRO A 3 -20.01 37.07 -40.12
C PRO A 3 -20.35 35.60 -39.76
N LYS A 4 -19.89 34.67 -40.58
CA LYS A 4 -20.04 33.22 -40.38
C LYS A 4 -19.12 32.77 -39.25
N SER A 5 -19.68 32.13 -38.23
CA SER A 5 -18.95 31.48 -37.15
C SER A 5 -18.24 30.20 -37.64
N SER A 6 -16.92 30.26 -37.72
CA SER A 6 -16.06 29.15 -38.18
C SER A 6 -15.26 28.49 -37.03
N ILE A 7 -15.67 28.64 -35.78
CA ILE A 7 -14.85 28.21 -34.61
C ILE A 7 -15.34 26.90 -33.97
N LYS A 8 -16.42 26.27 -34.42
CA LYS A 8 -16.99 25.09 -33.72
C LYS A 8 -16.51 23.70 -34.20
N LYS A 9 -15.72 23.57 -35.24
CA LYS A 9 -15.29 22.27 -35.77
C LYS A 9 -13.95 21.77 -35.19
N GLY A 10 -13.07 22.63 -34.67
CA GLY A 10 -11.75 22.22 -34.16
C GLY A 10 -11.77 21.63 -32.76
N CYS A 11 -12.69 22.07 -31.89
CA CYS A 11 -12.72 21.65 -30.49
C CYS A 11 -13.23 20.19 -30.30
N GLY A 12 -14.17 19.77 -31.16
CA GLY A 12 -14.69 18.39 -31.12
C GLY A 12 -13.65 17.34 -31.51
N CYS A 13 -12.83 17.63 -32.52
CA CYS A 13 -11.78 16.70 -32.96
C CYS A 13 -10.66 16.54 -31.90
N LEU A 14 -10.32 17.60 -31.19
CA LEU A 14 -9.31 17.55 -30.12
C LEU A 14 -9.78 16.70 -28.93
N LEU A 15 -11.03 16.89 -28.51
CA LEU A 15 -11.63 16.08 -27.41
C LEU A 15 -11.75 14.59 -27.78
N VAL A 16 -12.13 14.28 -29.03
CA VAL A 16 -12.17 12.90 -29.53
C VAL A 16 -10.77 12.30 -29.58
N ALA A 17 -9.77 13.06 -30.03
CA ALA A 17 -8.39 12.56 -30.05
C ALA A 17 -7.84 12.29 -28.63
N ILE A 18 -8.11 13.17 -27.67
CA ILE A 18 -7.74 12.96 -26.24
C ILE A 18 -8.44 11.72 -25.68
N LEU A 19 -9.74 11.56 -25.95
CA LEU A 19 -10.49 10.39 -25.50
C LEU A 19 -9.93 9.09 -26.09
N LEU A 20 -9.59 9.09 -27.39
CA LEU A 20 -8.96 7.92 -28.05
C LEU A 20 -7.57 7.63 -27.50
N LEU A 21 -6.77 8.64 -27.17
CA LEU A 21 -5.48 8.45 -26.51
C LEU A 21 -5.64 7.90 -25.08
N CYS A 22 -6.61 8.36 -24.33
CA CYS A 22 -6.93 7.81 -23.00
C CYS A 22 -7.38 6.35 -23.09
N ILE A 23 -8.25 6.03 -24.06
CA ILE A 23 -8.71 4.65 -24.32
C ILE A 23 -7.54 3.77 -24.76
N ALA A 24 -6.69 4.24 -25.68
CA ALA A 24 -5.51 3.50 -26.12
C ALA A 24 -4.51 3.28 -24.97
N GLY A 25 -4.30 4.29 -24.11
CA GLY A 25 -3.50 4.17 -22.89
C GLY A 25 -4.07 3.15 -21.93
N ALA A 26 -5.38 3.19 -21.66
CA ALA A 26 -6.06 2.22 -20.81
C ALA A 26 -5.98 0.79 -21.39
N ILE A 27 -6.16 0.63 -22.71
CA ILE A 27 -5.99 -0.65 -23.42
C ILE A 27 -4.55 -1.13 -23.31
N ALA A 28 -3.56 -0.27 -23.51
CA ALA A 28 -2.14 -0.63 -23.43
C ALA A 28 -1.77 -1.09 -22.00
N VAL A 29 -2.27 -0.41 -20.97
CA VAL A 29 -2.12 -0.83 -19.58
C VAL A 29 -2.80 -2.17 -19.32
N TYR A 30 -4.01 -2.37 -19.82
CA TYR A 30 -4.77 -3.62 -19.68
C TYR A 30 -4.10 -4.80 -20.38
N VAL A 31 -3.61 -4.59 -21.61
CA VAL A 31 -2.95 -5.64 -22.41
C VAL A 31 -1.59 -6.04 -21.84
N ASN A 32 -0.87 -5.10 -21.22
CA ASN A 32 0.43 -5.33 -20.61
C ASN A 32 0.37 -5.79 -19.14
N LYS A 33 -0.83 -5.92 -18.55
CA LYS A 33 -0.94 -6.49 -17.18
C LYS A 33 -0.39 -7.92 -17.18
N PRO A 34 0.47 -8.26 -16.20
CA PRO A 34 0.95 -9.62 -16.04
C PRO A 34 -0.23 -10.57 -15.90
N ARG A 35 -0.24 -11.66 -16.67
CA ARG A 35 -1.28 -12.68 -16.60
C ARG A 35 -0.79 -13.85 -15.77
N TRP A 36 -1.68 -14.41 -14.95
CA TRP A 36 -1.41 -15.66 -14.26
C TRP A 36 -1.18 -16.78 -15.26
N LYS A 37 -0.23 -17.65 -14.93
CA LYS A 37 0.00 -18.91 -15.62
C LYS A 37 0.10 -20.01 -14.58
N ASP A 38 -0.53 -21.15 -14.82
CA ASP A 38 -0.57 -22.28 -13.91
C ASP A 38 0.84 -22.86 -13.61
N GLU A 39 1.81 -22.63 -14.49
CA GLU A 39 3.22 -22.99 -14.27
C GLU A 39 3.86 -22.24 -13.08
N TYR A 40 3.29 -21.10 -12.65
CA TYR A 40 3.83 -20.30 -11.54
C TYR A 40 3.50 -20.89 -10.17
N GLY A 41 2.41 -21.68 -10.06
CA GLY A 41 1.94 -22.21 -8.79
C GLY A 41 0.43 -22.39 -8.76
N GLN A 42 -0.14 -22.31 -7.56
CA GLN A 42 -1.57 -22.36 -7.33
C GLN A 42 -2.08 -20.95 -6.99
N ARG A 43 -3.20 -20.54 -7.60
CA ARG A 43 -3.87 -19.28 -7.32
C ARG A 43 -5.25 -19.53 -6.72
N PHE A 44 -5.53 -18.90 -5.61
CA PHE A 44 -6.84 -18.85 -4.96
C PHE A 44 -7.30 -17.39 -4.96
N ALA A 45 -8.30 -17.09 -5.79
CA ALA A 45 -8.79 -15.74 -6.00
C ALA A 45 -10.05 -15.47 -5.20
N ASP A 46 -10.24 -14.19 -4.82
CA ASP A 46 -11.45 -13.67 -4.18
C ASP A 46 -11.86 -14.44 -2.91
N VAL A 47 -10.88 -14.91 -2.14
CA VAL A 47 -11.15 -15.60 -0.88
C VAL A 47 -11.57 -14.58 0.17
N ALA A 48 -12.75 -14.76 0.76
CA ALA A 48 -13.25 -13.86 1.79
C ALA A 48 -12.48 -14.00 3.11
N TYR A 49 -12.19 -12.87 3.77
CA TYR A 49 -11.59 -12.84 5.10
C TYR A 49 -12.47 -12.10 6.14
N GLY A 50 -13.50 -11.42 5.69
CA GLY A 50 -14.45 -10.67 6.50
C GLY A 50 -15.88 -10.74 5.94
N CYS A 51 -16.77 -9.91 6.48
CA CYS A 51 -18.19 -9.92 6.11
C CYS A 51 -18.57 -8.86 5.07
N ARG A 52 -17.67 -7.95 4.71
CA ARG A 52 -17.91 -6.90 3.71
C ARG A 52 -17.54 -7.42 2.32
N GLU A 53 -18.20 -6.88 1.29
CA GLU A 53 -17.96 -7.28 -0.11
C GLU A 53 -16.47 -7.14 -0.51
N HIS A 54 -15.81 -6.05 -0.08
CA HIS A 54 -14.40 -5.81 -0.36
C HIS A 54 -13.44 -6.65 0.49
N ASN A 55 -13.89 -7.32 1.54
CA ASN A 55 -13.01 -8.12 2.41
C ASN A 55 -12.58 -9.43 1.74
N THR A 56 -11.83 -9.31 0.65
CA THR A 56 -11.28 -10.44 -0.13
C THR A 56 -9.79 -10.32 -0.34
N TYR A 57 -9.13 -11.47 -0.49
CA TYR A 57 -7.72 -11.56 -0.89
C TYR A 57 -7.52 -12.59 -1.99
N ASP A 58 -6.40 -12.46 -2.70
CA ASP A 58 -5.88 -13.51 -3.57
C ASP A 58 -4.61 -14.07 -2.95
N LEU A 59 -4.52 -15.40 -2.89
CA LEU A 59 -3.35 -16.14 -2.41
C LEU A 59 -2.70 -16.88 -3.56
N PHE A 60 -1.38 -16.80 -3.63
CA PHE A 60 -0.55 -17.50 -4.61
C PHE A 60 0.47 -18.36 -3.86
N LEU A 61 0.47 -19.67 -4.11
CA LEU A 61 1.36 -20.64 -3.50
C LEU A 61 2.28 -21.22 -4.58
N PRO A 62 3.58 -21.40 -4.33
CA PRO A 62 4.48 -22.07 -5.26
C PRO A 62 4.09 -23.54 -5.43
N ASN A 63 4.45 -24.17 -6.56
CA ASN A 63 4.07 -25.54 -6.87
C ASN A 63 4.57 -26.58 -5.84
N ASP A 64 5.67 -26.29 -5.17
CA ASP A 64 6.28 -27.13 -4.15
C ASP A 64 5.88 -26.74 -2.71
N ALA A 65 4.84 -25.91 -2.53
CA ALA A 65 4.44 -25.37 -1.23
C ALA A 65 4.20 -26.43 -0.15
N GLU A 66 3.53 -27.52 -0.51
CA GLU A 66 3.21 -28.63 0.41
C GLU A 66 4.43 -29.48 0.80
N GLN A 67 5.53 -29.35 0.06
CA GLN A 67 6.78 -30.10 0.30
C GLN A 67 7.74 -29.33 1.23
N LYS A 68 7.42 -28.09 1.56
CA LYS A 68 8.23 -27.23 2.42
C LYS A 68 7.75 -27.29 3.86
N ASP A 69 8.67 -27.38 4.81
CA ASP A 69 8.35 -27.36 6.23
C ASP A 69 7.63 -26.09 6.66
N SER A 70 7.96 -24.97 6.00
CA SER A 70 7.27 -23.69 6.18
C SER A 70 7.57 -22.72 5.06
N LEU A 71 6.66 -21.75 4.86
CA LEU A 71 6.82 -20.66 3.90
C LEU A 71 6.78 -19.30 4.61
N GLY A 72 7.51 -18.34 4.03
CA GLY A 72 7.31 -16.90 4.28
C GLY A 72 6.23 -16.35 3.36
N LEU A 73 5.32 -15.57 3.93
CA LEU A 73 4.28 -14.85 3.20
C LEU A 73 4.75 -13.43 2.88
N ILE A 74 4.57 -12.98 1.65
CA ILE A 74 4.69 -11.58 1.27
C ILE A 74 3.28 -11.05 0.99
N LEU A 75 2.74 -10.25 1.91
CA LEU A 75 1.42 -9.65 1.77
C LEU A 75 1.53 -8.25 1.16
N TYR A 76 0.76 -7.97 0.12
CA TYR A 76 0.67 -6.68 -0.55
C TYR A 76 -0.63 -5.96 -0.24
N VAL A 77 -0.52 -4.65 0.08
CA VAL A 77 -1.66 -3.75 0.35
C VAL A 77 -1.66 -2.65 -0.71
N HIS A 78 -2.78 -2.50 -1.44
CA HIS A 78 -2.89 -1.57 -2.56
C HIS A 78 -2.99 -0.10 -2.13
N GLY A 79 -2.67 0.81 -3.06
CA GLY A 79 -2.81 2.25 -2.89
C GLY A 79 -4.23 2.75 -3.13
N GLY A 80 -4.36 4.03 -3.54
CA GLY A 80 -5.65 4.63 -3.92
C GLY A 80 -6.23 5.60 -2.89
N SER A 81 -5.38 6.29 -2.14
CA SER A 81 -5.78 7.34 -1.16
C SER A 81 -6.80 6.87 -0.13
N TRP A 82 -6.78 5.59 0.23
CA TRP A 82 -7.74 4.89 1.10
C TRP A 82 -9.20 4.91 0.60
N MET A 83 -9.47 5.49 -0.58
CA MET A 83 -10.83 5.66 -1.16
C MET A 83 -11.01 4.90 -2.47
N GLY A 84 -10.01 4.21 -2.96
CA GLY A 84 -10.02 3.46 -4.21
C GLY A 84 -8.87 2.47 -4.27
N GLY A 85 -8.69 1.86 -5.45
CA GLY A 85 -7.68 0.82 -5.66
C GLY A 85 -8.26 -0.58 -5.61
N ASP A 86 -7.45 -1.56 -5.96
CA ASP A 86 -7.82 -2.97 -5.95
C ASP A 86 -6.59 -3.85 -5.79
N LYS A 87 -6.77 -5.00 -5.14
CA LYS A 87 -5.72 -6.00 -4.90
C LYS A 87 -4.97 -6.43 -6.17
N ASN A 88 -5.62 -6.33 -7.35
CA ASN A 88 -5.00 -6.70 -8.62
C ASN A 88 -3.83 -5.78 -9.04
N GLU A 89 -3.65 -4.63 -8.41
CA GLU A 89 -2.51 -3.74 -8.65
C GLU A 89 -1.17 -4.41 -8.36
N HIS A 90 -1.14 -5.37 -7.43
CA HIS A 90 0.06 -6.09 -7.02
C HIS A 90 0.18 -7.50 -7.60
N TYR A 91 -0.62 -7.89 -8.59
CA TYR A 91 -0.50 -9.21 -9.21
C TYR A 91 0.88 -9.47 -9.81
N GLY A 92 1.48 -8.44 -10.45
CA GLY A 92 2.83 -8.56 -11.01
C GLY A 92 3.88 -8.87 -9.94
N ASP A 93 3.79 -8.21 -8.78
CA ASP A 93 4.66 -8.46 -7.63
C ASP A 93 4.40 -9.88 -7.08
N CYS A 94 3.15 -10.28 -6.91
CA CYS A 94 2.79 -11.61 -6.43
C CYS A 94 3.31 -12.71 -7.36
N TYR A 95 3.14 -12.58 -8.68
CA TYR A 95 3.62 -13.55 -9.66
C TYR A 95 5.15 -13.68 -9.69
N LYS A 96 5.84 -12.56 -9.50
CA LYS A 96 7.30 -12.51 -9.42
C LYS A 96 7.84 -13.29 -8.22
N TRP A 97 7.22 -13.13 -7.05
CA TRP A 97 7.73 -13.74 -5.83
C TRP A 97 7.26 -15.19 -5.63
N VAL A 98 6.08 -15.56 -6.10
CA VAL A 98 5.64 -16.96 -6.05
C VAL A 98 6.54 -17.86 -6.91
N GLN A 99 7.02 -17.38 -8.07
CA GLN A 99 7.99 -18.08 -8.91
C GLN A 99 9.37 -18.24 -8.25
N LYS A 100 9.66 -17.43 -7.22
CA LYS A 100 10.87 -17.56 -6.39
C LYS A 100 10.67 -18.45 -5.16
N GLY A 101 9.50 -19.07 -5.03
CA GLY A 101 9.21 -20.03 -3.98
C GLY A 101 8.64 -19.48 -2.69
N TYR A 102 8.16 -18.23 -2.67
CA TYR A 102 7.48 -17.61 -1.53
C TYR A 102 5.97 -17.70 -1.69
N ALA A 103 5.24 -17.84 -0.59
CA ALA A 103 3.81 -17.57 -0.59
C ALA A 103 3.59 -16.06 -0.76
N THR A 104 2.67 -15.66 -1.64
CA THR A 104 2.33 -14.25 -1.82
C THR A 104 0.83 -14.05 -1.74
N ALA A 105 0.42 -12.91 -1.23
CA ALA A 105 -0.98 -12.53 -1.22
C ALA A 105 -1.14 -11.03 -1.47
N THR A 106 -2.30 -10.66 -1.97
CA THR A 106 -2.72 -9.28 -2.05
C THR A 106 -4.18 -9.17 -1.61
N MET A 107 -4.56 -8.09 -0.93
CA MET A 107 -5.87 -7.95 -0.31
C MET A 107 -6.54 -6.64 -0.69
N ASN A 108 -7.87 -6.66 -0.73
CA ASN A 108 -8.70 -5.47 -0.64
C ASN A 108 -9.01 -5.17 0.82
N TYR A 109 -9.21 -3.92 1.14
CA TYR A 109 -9.68 -3.44 2.45
C TYR A 109 -10.87 -2.48 2.26
N THR A 110 -11.67 -2.25 3.30
CA THR A 110 -12.82 -1.35 3.24
C THR A 110 -12.37 0.08 3.01
N LEU A 111 -12.91 0.75 1.99
CA LEU A 111 -12.49 2.07 1.56
C LEU A 111 -13.16 3.17 2.41
N LEU A 112 -12.50 4.34 2.60
CA LEU A 112 -13.01 5.44 3.44
C LEU A 112 -14.34 6.05 2.97
N ASN A 113 -14.74 5.82 1.72
CA ASN A 113 -16.05 6.19 1.20
C ASN A 113 -17.16 5.17 1.54
N GLU A 114 -16.84 4.12 2.27
CA GLU A 114 -17.78 3.13 2.77
C GLU A 114 -18.13 3.37 4.24
N GLU A 115 -19.31 2.96 4.66
CA GLU A 115 -19.78 3.19 6.03
C GLU A 115 -18.90 2.49 7.08
N GLY A 116 -18.50 3.24 8.10
CA GLY A 116 -17.70 2.74 9.23
C GLY A 116 -16.23 2.46 8.92
N ALA A 117 -15.74 2.87 7.73
CA ALA A 117 -14.34 2.72 7.38
C ALA A 117 -13.46 3.75 8.10
N SER A 118 -12.35 3.29 8.66
CA SER A 118 -11.34 4.13 9.30
C SER A 118 -9.96 3.45 9.23
N ILE A 119 -8.89 4.21 9.42
CA ILE A 119 -7.53 3.65 9.44
C ILE A 119 -7.40 2.53 10.49
N PRO A 120 -7.86 2.68 11.74
CA PRO A 120 -7.85 1.57 12.69
C PRO A 120 -8.61 0.33 12.20
N ALA A 121 -9.79 0.50 11.62
CA ALA A 121 -10.56 -0.61 11.07
C ALA A 121 -9.83 -1.34 9.94
N MET A 122 -9.17 -0.61 9.03
CA MET A 122 -8.36 -1.19 7.96
C MET A 122 -7.16 -1.98 8.50
N ILE A 123 -6.55 -1.54 9.60
CA ILE A 123 -5.45 -2.27 10.26
C ILE A 123 -5.97 -3.60 10.84
N GLU A 124 -7.14 -3.61 11.48
CA GLU A 124 -7.79 -4.84 11.96
C GLU A 124 -8.20 -5.77 10.81
N GLU A 125 -8.57 -5.21 9.66
CA GLU A 125 -8.84 -5.99 8.45
C GLU A 125 -7.58 -6.66 7.91
N ILE A 126 -6.42 -6.00 7.93
CA ILE A 126 -5.12 -6.62 7.58
C ILE A 126 -4.85 -7.82 8.49
N ASP A 127 -5.03 -7.67 9.80
CA ASP A 127 -4.82 -8.76 10.76
C ASP A 127 -5.80 -9.93 10.53
N SER A 128 -7.06 -9.62 10.26
CA SER A 128 -8.09 -10.61 9.93
C SER A 128 -7.78 -11.36 8.63
N CYS A 129 -7.28 -10.66 7.61
CA CYS A 129 -6.84 -11.25 6.36
C CYS A 129 -5.67 -12.20 6.58
N ILE A 130 -4.66 -11.82 7.34
CA ILE A 130 -3.50 -12.67 7.67
C ILE A 130 -3.95 -13.95 8.40
N ARG A 131 -4.84 -13.83 9.37
CA ARG A 131 -5.42 -14.99 10.06
C ARG A 131 -6.11 -15.94 9.09
N GLN A 132 -6.90 -15.39 8.16
CA GLN A 132 -7.61 -16.21 7.19
C GLN A 132 -6.67 -16.85 6.16
N ILE A 133 -5.65 -16.12 5.68
CA ILE A 133 -4.62 -16.67 4.79
C ILE A 133 -3.91 -17.86 5.45
N THR A 134 -3.49 -17.73 6.71
CA THR A 134 -2.78 -18.81 7.42
C THR A 134 -3.65 -20.04 7.64
N ARG A 135 -4.93 -19.85 7.99
CA ARG A 135 -5.92 -20.93 8.12
C ARG A 135 -6.19 -21.62 6.79
N PHE A 136 -6.40 -20.83 5.73
CA PHE A 136 -6.67 -21.36 4.40
C PHE A 136 -5.47 -22.14 3.85
N ALA A 137 -4.24 -21.64 4.02
CA ALA A 137 -3.03 -22.35 3.63
C ALA A 137 -2.88 -23.67 4.40
N ALA A 138 -3.16 -23.67 5.71
CA ALA A 138 -3.10 -24.89 6.51
C ALA A 138 -4.10 -25.97 6.05
N MET A 139 -5.30 -25.58 5.57
CA MET A 139 -6.26 -26.52 4.96
C MET A 139 -5.74 -27.13 3.63
N LYS A 140 -4.70 -26.53 3.04
CA LYS A 140 -3.98 -27.02 1.85
C LYS A 140 -2.65 -27.70 2.20
N ASN A 141 -2.45 -28.09 3.46
CA ASN A 141 -1.19 -28.65 3.98
C ASN A 141 0.03 -27.72 3.79
N VAL A 142 -0.19 -26.40 3.71
CA VAL A 142 0.88 -25.40 3.58
C VAL A 142 0.99 -24.62 4.89
N HIS A 143 2.21 -24.59 5.46
CA HIS A 143 2.48 -23.93 6.73
C HIS A 143 3.16 -22.58 6.51
N ILE A 144 2.42 -21.49 6.71
CA ILE A 144 2.96 -20.13 6.73
C ILE A 144 3.32 -19.79 8.18
N ARG A 145 4.61 -19.51 8.47
CA ARG A 145 5.09 -19.28 9.84
C ARG A 145 5.72 -17.90 10.07
N GLN A 146 5.85 -17.12 9.03
CA GLN A 146 6.44 -15.77 9.08
C GLN A 146 5.99 -14.97 7.88
N MET A 147 6.10 -13.64 7.96
CA MET A 147 5.64 -12.78 6.89
C MET A 147 6.50 -11.51 6.71
N ALA A 148 6.35 -10.92 5.54
CA ALA A 148 6.65 -9.52 5.26
C ALA A 148 5.37 -8.82 4.79
N ILE A 149 5.25 -7.54 5.06
CA ILE A 149 4.16 -6.72 4.55
C ILE A 149 4.71 -5.64 3.62
N CYS A 150 4.07 -5.52 2.47
CA CYS A 150 4.44 -4.56 1.44
C CYS A 150 3.24 -3.68 1.09
N GLY A 151 3.47 -2.44 0.69
CA GLY A 151 2.38 -1.59 0.26
C GLY A 151 2.84 -0.38 -0.53
N THR A 152 1.91 0.19 -1.28
CA THR A 152 2.16 1.38 -2.12
C THR A 152 1.22 2.51 -1.71
N SER A 153 1.71 3.75 -1.58
CA SER A 153 0.90 4.94 -1.27
C SER A 153 0.06 4.72 0.00
N ALA A 154 -1.26 4.86 -0.05
CA ALA A 154 -2.15 4.56 1.08
C ALA A 154 -1.94 3.15 1.65
N GLY A 155 -1.71 2.13 0.81
CA GLY A 155 -1.36 0.78 1.26
C GLY A 155 0.01 0.72 1.94
N GLY A 156 0.96 1.54 1.50
CA GLY A 156 2.25 1.70 2.18
C GLY A 156 2.10 2.31 3.57
N HIS A 157 1.22 3.29 3.73
CA HIS A 157 0.84 3.83 5.02
C HIS A 157 0.23 2.74 5.93
N LEU A 158 -0.77 2.01 5.43
CA LEU A 158 -1.42 0.93 6.18
C LEU A 158 -0.43 -0.19 6.57
N ALA A 159 0.47 -0.56 5.65
CA ALA A 159 1.53 -1.53 5.92
C ALA A 159 2.47 -1.06 7.06
N MET A 160 2.87 0.21 7.06
CA MET A 160 3.67 0.79 8.14
C MET A 160 2.88 0.91 9.44
N MET A 161 1.62 1.35 9.39
CA MET A 161 0.75 1.40 10.58
C MET A 161 0.63 0.00 11.20
N TYR A 162 0.31 -1.02 10.41
CA TYR A 162 0.27 -2.41 10.88
C TYR A 162 1.61 -2.83 11.48
N THR A 163 2.72 -2.51 10.82
CA THR A 163 4.07 -2.91 11.28
C THR A 163 4.41 -2.33 12.66
N TYR A 164 4.10 -1.06 12.92
CA TYR A 164 4.65 -0.35 14.07
C TYR A 164 3.66 -0.17 15.21
N SER A 165 2.36 -0.19 14.96
CA SER A 165 1.33 0.09 15.98
C SER A 165 0.52 -1.14 16.40
N HIS A 166 0.68 -2.28 15.73
CA HIS A 166 -0.16 -3.45 15.95
C HIS A 166 0.62 -4.65 16.50
N PHE A 167 -0.05 -5.50 17.28
CA PHE A 167 0.52 -6.77 17.72
C PHE A 167 0.38 -7.83 16.62
N HIS A 168 1.50 -8.43 16.20
CA HIS A 168 1.52 -9.42 15.12
C HIS A 168 1.36 -10.83 15.65
N GLN A 169 0.30 -11.53 15.23
CA GLN A 169 0.10 -12.95 15.55
C GLN A 169 1.03 -13.86 14.74
N LEU A 170 1.35 -13.46 13.51
CA LEU A 170 2.36 -14.11 12.68
C LEU A 170 3.65 -13.29 12.74
N PRO A 171 4.82 -13.89 12.99
CA PRO A 171 6.08 -13.16 13.07
C PRO A 171 6.33 -12.33 11.80
N LEU A 172 6.24 -11.00 11.94
CA LEU A 172 6.55 -10.05 10.89
C LEU A 172 8.07 -9.82 10.87
N ARG A 173 8.73 -10.08 9.74
CA ARG A 173 10.18 -10.07 9.61
C ARG A 173 10.72 -8.77 9.06
N PHE A 174 10.03 -8.16 8.11
CA PHE A 174 10.38 -6.87 7.55
C PHE A 174 9.16 -6.22 6.88
N THR A 175 9.27 -4.93 6.61
CA THR A 175 8.30 -4.19 5.78
C THR A 175 8.98 -3.61 4.56
N ALA A 176 8.25 -3.47 3.43
CA ALA A 176 8.76 -2.84 2.22
C ALA A 176 7.70 -1.91 1.62
N VAL A 177 7.99 -0.62 1.58
CA VAL A 177 7.02 0.42 1.29
C VAL A 177 7.47 1.27 0.12
N LYS A 178 6.56 1.50 -0.81
CA LYS A 178 6.71 2.45 -1.92
C LYS A 178 5.81 3.66 -1.67
N VAL A 179 6.38 4.86 -1.61
CA VAL A 179 5.71 6.16 -1.52
C VAL A 179 4.59 6.24 -0.46
N GLY A 180 4.77 5.55 0.67
CA GLY A 180 3.78 5.53 1.76
C GLY A 180 3.87 6.79 2.63
N PRO A 181 2.76 7.49 2.91
CA PRO A 181 2.76 8.59 3.88
C PRO A 181 3.25 8.11 5.27
N ALA A 182 4.28 8.76 5.80
CA ALA A 182 4.86 8.41 7.10
C ALA A 182 4.35 9.30 8.23
N ASP A 183 3.98 10.54 7.92
CA ASP A 183 3.46 11.53 8.88
C ASP A 183 2.29 12.30 8.26
N LEU A 184 1.08 12.11 8.78
CA LEU A 184 -0.12 12.74 8.24
C LEU A 184 -0.17 14.26 8.49
N ARG A 185 0.67 14.80 9.38
CA ARG A 185 0.80 16.25 9.57
C ARG A 185 1.48 16.90 8.36
N ILE A 186 2.38 16.18 7.68
CA ILE A 186 3.03 16.62 6.43
C ILE A 186 2.05 16.50 5.27
N LEU A 187 1.29 15.40 5.21
CA LEU A 187 0.36 15.14 4.10
C LEU A 187 -0.85 16.08 4.12
N PHE A 188 -1.38 16.38 5.30
CA PHE A 188 -2.59 17.19 5.51
C PHE A 188 -2.30 18.40 6.41
N PRO A 189 -1.54 19.41 5.94
CA PRO A 189 -1.32 20.62 6.72
C PRO A 189 -2.66 21.35 6.92
N TYR A 190 -2.99 21.66 8.18
CA TYR A 190 -4.21 22.41 8.49
C TYR A 190 -4.04 23.89 8.17
N ASN A 191 -4.93 24.45 7.35
CA ASN A 191 -4.90 25.85 6.91
C ASN A 191 -6.08 26.70 7.46
N GLY A 192 -6.89 26.15 8.37
CA GLY A 192 -8.00 26.86 9.00
C GLY A 192 -9.29 27.00 8.18
N ASN A 193 -9.32 26.50 6.93
CA ASN A 193 -10.43 26.76 5.99
C ASN A 193 -11.31 25.52 5.71
N ALA A 194 -11.11 24.40 6.41
CA ALA A 194 -11.90 23.19 6.19
C ALA A 194 -13.34 23.36 6.75
N LYS A 195 -14.33 22.77 6.08
CA LYS A 195 -15.70 22.73 6.58
C LYS A 195 -15.79 21.80 7.79
N ALA A 196 -16.75 22.04 8.69
CA ALA A 196 -16.96 21.25 9.89
C ALA A 196 -17.12 19.75 9.57
N GLU A 197 -17.97 19.42 8.60
CA GLU A 197 -18.21 18.04 8.15
C GLU A 197 -16.95 17.35 7.63
N ASP A 198 -16.13 18.06 6.86
CA ASP A 198 -14.86 17.52 6.33
C ASP A 198 -13.87 17.21 7.46
N LEU A 199 -13.81 18.07 8.49
CA LEU A 199 -12.99 17.85 9.68
C LEU A 199 -13.47 16.65 10.51
N GLU A 200 -14.79 16.54 10.73
CA GLU A 200 -15.40 15.43 11.48
C GLU A 200 -15.15 14.10 10.76
N ASN A 201 -15.31 14.06 9.43
CA ASN A 201 -15.03 12.88 8.62
C ASN A 201 -13.54 12.54 8.62
N PHE A 202 -12.65 13.54 8.54
CA PHE A 202 -11.22 13.32 8.62
C PHE A 202 -10.81 12.72 9.97
N VAL A 203 -11.33 13.27 11.08
CA VAL A 203 -11.08 12.75 12.43
C VAL A 203 -11.58 11.31 12.55
N PHE A 204 -12.80 11.03 12.09
CA PHE A 204 -13.34 9.67 12.07
C PHE A 204 -12.44 8.71 11.25
N SER A 205 -11.98 9.15 10.07
CA SER A 205 -11.07 8.37 9.24
C SER A 205 -9.76 8.04 9.95
N CYS A 206 -9.23 8.96 10.76
CA CYS A 206 -7.99 8.75 11.50
C CYS A 206 -8.15 7.90 12.76
N THR A 207 -9.29 8.01 13.47
CA THR A 207 -9.45 7.46 14.82
C THR A 207 -10.51 6.36 14.93
N GLY A 208 -11.48 6.31 14.02
CA GLY A 208 -12.71 5.53 14.16
C GLY A 208 -13.73 6.14 15.11
N GLU A 209 -13.45 7.32 15.69
CA GLU A 209 -14.33 8.01 16.63
C GLU A 209 -14.91 9.30 16.04
N ARG A 210 -16.17 9.59 16.35
CA ARG A 210 -16.83 10.83 15.90
C ARG A 210 -16.65 11.91 16.95
N LEU A 211 -15.95 12.98 16.58
CA LEU A 211 -15.82 14.19 17.37
C LEU A 211 -16.48 15.36 16.64
N SER A 212 -17.19 16.22 17.39
CA SER A 212 -17.75 17.43 16.80
C SER A 212 -16.67 18.44 16.42
N ALA A 213 -16.80 19.07 15.25
CA ALA A 213 -15.89 20.11 14.77
C ALA A 213 -15.70 21.25 15.78
N SER A 214 -16.73 21.57 16.59
CA SER A 214 -16.66 22.58 17.63
C SER A 214 -15.69 22.25 18.80
N SER A 215 -15.32 20.97 18.96
CA SER A 215 -14.34 20.52 19.96
C SER A 215 -12.92 20.41 19.42
N LEU A 216 -12.72 20.59 18.11
CA LEU A 216 -11.43 20.41 17.46
C LEU A 216 -10.60 21.69 17.54
N THR A 217 -9.50 21.65 18.29
CA THR A 217 -8.46 22.68 18.25
C THR A 217 -7.34 22.29 17.28
N PRO A 218 -6.51 23.24 16.79
CA PRO A 218 -5.35 22.91 15.96
C PRO A 218 -4.43 21.86 16.62
N GLU A 219 -4.19 21.95 17.93
CA GLU A 219 -3.34 21.03 18.69
C GLU A 219 -3.95 19.63 18.77
N LEU A 220 -5.28 19.53 18.97
CA LEU A 220 -5.97 18.24 18.95
C LEU A 220 -5.93 17.60 17.56
N LEU A 221 -6.13 18.39 16.51
CA LEU A 221 -6.01 17.90 15.13
C LEU A 221 -4.60 17.39 14.81
N ASP A 222 -3.56 18.11 15.26
CA ASP A 222 -2.17 17.66 15.08
C ASP A 222 -1.87 16.38 15.88
N SER A 223 -2.42 16.25 17.08
CA SER A 223 -2.34 15.02 17.87
C SER A 223 -3.02 13.84 17.17
N ILE A 224 -4.22 14.05 16.62
CA ILE A 224 -4.97 13.02 15.87
C ILE A 224 -4.19 12.58 14.64
N LYS A 225 -3.65 13.52 13.84
CA LYS A 225 -2.81 13.21 12.70
C LYS A 225 -1.57 12.42 13.10
N LEU A 226 -0.92 12.79 14.21
CA LEU A 226 0.25 12.08 14.70
C LEU A 226 -0.09 10.65 15.12
N GLN A 227 -1.22 10.41 15.79
CA GLN A 227 -1.70 9.08 16.15
C GLN A 227 -2.03 8.20 14.92
N ALA A 228 -2.42 8.81 13.82
CA ALA A 228 -2.62 8.11 12.55
C ALA A 228 -1.34 8.09 11.67
N SER A 229 -0.17 8.38 12.23
CA SER A 229 1.11 8.47 11.51
C SER A 229 2.05 7.34 11.92
N PRO A 230 2.54 6.52 10.97
CA PRO A 230 3.48 5.43 11.27
C PRO A 230 4.71 5.88 12.06
N VAL A 231 5.29 7.03 11.72
CA VAL A 231 6.51 7.56 12.35
C VAL A 231 6.37 7.72 13.87
N HIS A 232 5.15 7.92 14.37
CA HIS A 232 4.85 8.04 15.80
C HIS A 232 5.14 6.75 16.60
N TYR A 233 4.92 5.61 15.96
CA TYR A 233 5.02 4.29 16.61
C TYR A 233 6.38 3.63 16.45
N ILE A 234 7.27 4.18 15.63
CA ILE A 234 8.62 3.63 15.44
C ILE A 234 9.45 3.87 16.71
N ASN A 235 9.84 2.78 17.36
CA ASN A 235 10.69 2.79 18.56
C ASN A 235 11.57 1.53 18.56
N ASP A 236 12.36 1.32 19.63
CA ASP A 236 13.30 0.19 19.73
C ASP A 236 12.66 -1.18 19.57
N SER A 237 11.41 -1.34 20.00
CA SER A 237 10.68 -2.62 19.97
C SER A 237 9.89 -2.83 18.67
N THR A 238 9.49 -1.76 17.99
CA THR A 238 8.62 -1.83 16.81
C THR A 238 9.37 -1.63 15.49
N ALA A 239 10.56 -1.00 15.51
CA ALA A 239 11.36 -0.75 14.32
C ALA A 239 11.94 -2.06 13.76
N LEU A 240 11.21 -2.72 12.89
CA LEU A 240 11.65 -3.89 12.12
C LEU A 240 12.53 -3.46 10.94
N PRO A 241 13.34 -4.40 10.39
CA PRO A 241 14.04 -4.15 9.12
C PRO A 241 13.09 -3.64 8.04
N ALA A 242 13.49 -2.61 7.29
CA ALA A 242 12.61 -1.96 6.34
C ALA A 242 13.29 -1.62 5.02
N ILE A 243 12.52 -1.66 3.91
CA ILE A 243 12.90 -1.10 2.62
C ILE A 243 11.93 0.03 2.30
N PHE A 244 12.45 1.23 2.09
CA PHE A 244 11.68 2.40 1.71
C PHE A 244 12.04 2.82 0.29
N ALA A 245 11.06 3.11 -0.55
CA ALA A 245 11.23 3.59 -1.92
C ALA A 245 10.39 4.84 -2.16
N TYR A 246 11.01 5.96 -2.54
CA TYR A 246 10.35 7.25 -2.71
C TYR A 246 10.85 7.99 -3.93
N GLY A 247 9.98 8.78 -4.57
CA GLY A 247 10.31 9.67 -5.67
C GLY A 247 10.75 11.04 -5.16
N GLU A 248 11.90 11.53 -5.64
CA GLU A 248 12.39 12.86 -5.30
C GLU A 248 11.47 13.98 -5.81
N LYS A 249 10.76 13.73 -6.91
CA LYS A 249 9.81 14.68 -7.52
C LYS A 249 8.37 14.43 -7.10
N ASP A 250 8.13 13.56 -6.11
CA ASP A 250 6.78 13.28 -5.63
C ASP A 250 6.18 14.51 -4.93
N TRP A 251 5.14 15.07 -5.52
CA TRP A 251 4.42 16.23 -4.97
C TRP A 251 3.26 15.81 -4.06
N LEU A 252 2.83 14.54 -4.12
CA LEU A 252 1.73 14.02 -3.31
C LEU A 252 2.26 13.49 -1.95
N VAL A 253 3.22 12.57 -1.98
CA VAL A 253 3.93 12.09 -0.79
C VAL A 253 5.36 12.61 -0.87
N LYS A 254 5.55 13.85 -0.42
CA LYS A 254 6.78 14.61 -0.57
C LYS A 254 7.98 13.93 0.09
N PRO A 255 9.22 14.29 -0.31
CA PRO A 255 10.46 13.80 0.28
C PRO A 255 10.53 13.88 1.81
N ASP A 256 9.87 14.87 2.43
CA ASP A 256 9.80 15.01 3.89
C ASP A 256 9.34 13.75 4.61
N HIS A 257 8.51 12.91 3.96
CA HIS A 257 8.05 11.64 4.54
C HIS A 257 9.18 10.62 4.69
N TYR A 258 10.02 10.42 3.67
CA TYR A 258 11.15 9.51 3.81
C TYR A 258 12.25 10.09 4.68
N HIS A 259 12.45 11.40 4.71
CA HIS A 259 13.38 12.04 5.64
C HIS A 259 12.97 11.80 7.09
N ALA A 260 11.67 11.85 7.41
CA ALA A 260 11.17 11.55 8.75
C ALA A 260 11.43 10.08 9.14
N LEU A 261 11.20 9.13 8.22
CA LEU A 261 11.50 7.70 8.43
C LEU A 261 13.00 7.47 8.64
N GLN A 262 13.82 8.04 7.77
CA GLN A 262 15.29 7.95 7.83
C GLN A 262 15.79 8.46 9.17
N ALA A 263 15.45 9.68 9.56
CA ALA A 263 15.86 10.27 10.83
C ALA A 263 15.46 9.39 12.02
N ARG A 264 14.26 8.80 11.98
CA ARG A 264 13.77 7.95 13.04
C ARG A 264 14.54 6.63 13.14
N TYR A 265 14.79 5.95 12.01
CA TYR A 265 15.56 4.71 11.97
C TYR A 265 17.03 4.92 12.37
N GLU A 266 17.65 6.01 11.90
CA GLU A 266 19.03 6.39 12.25
C GLU A 266 19.15 6.69 13.74
N SER A 267 18.20 7.42 14.34
CA SER A 267 18.21 7.73 15.78
C SER A 267 18.15 6.48 16.67
N LEU A 268 17.61 5.37 16.14
CA LEU A 268 17.48 4.10 16.86
C LEU A 268 18.56 3.08 16.44
N GLY A 269 19.41 3.39 15.47
CA GLY A 269 20.39 2.44 14.92
C GLY A 269 19.78 1.18 14.32
N LYS A 270 18.54 1.28 13.78
CA LYS A 270 17.82 0.13 13.23
C LYS A 270 18.11 -0.06 11.73
N PRO A 271 18.12 -1.31 11.24
CA PRO A 271 18.43 -1.58 9.84
C PRO A 271 17.30 -1.15 8.92
N TYR A 272 17.64 -0.37 7.90
CA TYR A 272 16.75 -0.03 6.80
C TYR A 272 17.57 0.18 5.52
N ASP A 273 16.90 0.07 4.38
CA ASP A 273 17.40 0.49 3.08
C ASP A 273 16.46 1.53 2.48
N LEU A 274 17.02 2.62 1.98
CA LEU A 274 16.28 3.66 1.28
C LEU A 274 16.70 3.69 -0.19
N VAL A 275 15.71 3.64 -1.08
CA VAL A 275 15.88 3.80 -2.52
C VAL A 275 15.15 5.07 -2.95
N VAL A 276 15.91 6.14 -3.16
CA VAL A 276 15.38 7.39 -3.71
C VAL A 276 15.42 7.31 -5.24
N PHE A 277 14.31 7.65 -5.87
CA PHE A 277 14.12 7.68 -7.32
C PHE A 277 14.24 9.14 -7.80
N PRO A 278 15.41 9.58 -8.29
CA PRO A 278 15.72 11.00 -8.45
C PRO A 278 14.88 11.70 -9.53
N ASN A 279 14.37 10.97 -10.51
CA ASN A 279 13.59 11.53 -11.61
C ASN A 279 12.10 11.21 -11.52
N SER A 280 11.72 10.29 -10.63
CA SER A 280 10.35 9.78 -10.53
C SER A 280 9.47 10.63 -9.63
N TRP A 281 8.20 10.65 -10.01
CA TRP A 281 7.06 11.14 -9.25
C TRP A 281 6.49 10.02 -8.38
N HIS A 282 5.23 10.15 -7.97
CA HIS A 282 4.54 9.17 -7.13
C HIS A 282 4.50 7.73 -7.69
N THR A 283 4.54 7.57 -9.00
CA THR A 283 4.48 6.25 -9.67
C THR A 283 5.81 5.49 -9.71
N LEU A 284 6.94 6.12 -9.43
CA LEU A 284 8.30 5.54 -9.45
C LEU A 284 8.68 4.88 -10.79
N THR A 285 8.27 5.47 -11.93
CA THR A 285 8.41 4.84 -13.25
C THR A 285 9.64 5.28 -14.06
N ASP A 286 10.27 6.41 -13.68
CA ASP A 286 11.26 7.06 -14.53
C ASP A 286 12.72 6.63 -14.25
N ASP A 287 12.94 5.83 -13.20
CA ASP A 287 14.26 5.39 -12.73
C ASP A 287 14.35 3.86 -12.70
N LYS A 288 14.63 3.23 -13.84
CA LYS A 288 14.69 1.76 -13.96
C LYS A 288 15.75 1.12 -13.08
N ASP A 289 16.91 1.77 -12.91
CA ASP A 289 17.98 1.25 -12.06
C ASP A 289 17.56 1.22 -10.58
N CYS A 290 16.79 2.22 -10.14
CA CYS A 290 16.23 2.24 -8.79
C CYS A 290 15.19 1.12 -8.59
N THR A 291 14.37 0.83 -9.61
CA THR A 291 13.46 -0.33 -9.61
C THR A 291 14.23 -1.64 -9.47
N MET A 292 15.28 -1.83 -10.25
CA MET A 292 16.13 -3.03 -10.15
C MET A 292 16.82 -3.13 -8.78
N ARG A 293 17.29 -2.01 -8.21
CA ARG A 293 17.87 -1.97 -6.87
C ARG A 293 16.84 -2.36 -5.81
N TYR A 294 15.63 -1.81 -5.85
CA TYR A 294 14.54 -2.18 -4.95
C TYR A 294 14.24 -3.68 -5.01
N ASP A 295 14.12 -4.24 -6.20
CA ASP A 295 13.89 -5.67 -6.43
C ASP A 295 15.04 -6.55 -5.93
N SER A 296 16.27 -6.08 -6.06
CA SER A 296 17.44 -6.76 -5.51
C SER A 296 17.42 -6.77 -3.98
N LEU A 297 17.12 -5.63 -3.35
CA LEU A 297 16.95 -5.52 -1.89
C LEU A 297 15.85 -6.44 -1.37
N MET A 298 14.69 -6.45 -2.03
CA MET A 298 13.61 -7.40 -1.70
C MET A 298 14.10 -8.86 -1.72
N SER A 299 14.90 -9.25 -2.74
CA SER A 299 15.48 -10.59 -2.81
C SER A 299 16.44 -10.88 -1.64
N VAL A 300 17.28 -9.90 -1.28
CA VAL A 300 18.20 -10.00 -0.14
C VAL A 300 17.43 -10.14 1.17
N TYR A 301 16.39 -9.31 1.37
CA TYR A 301 15.58 -9.33 2.59
C TYR A 301 14.80 -10.64 2.73
N CYS A 302 14.17 -11.13 1.66
CA CYS A 302 13.48 -12.42 1.68
C CYS A 302 14.44 -13.55 2.08
N LYS A 303 15.63 -13.66 1.45
CA LYS A 303 16.63 -14.66 1.80
C LYS A 303 17.11 -14.52 3.25
N LYS A 304 17.46 -13.30 3.67
CA LYS A 304 18.01 -13.05 5.00
C LYS A 304 17.00 -13.31 6.11
N TYR A 305 15.77 -12.87 5.94
CA TYR A 305 14.80 -12.83 7.03
C TYR A 305 13.80 -13.99 7.00
N PHE A 306 13.60 -14.65 5.86
CA PHE A 306 12.85 -15.90 5.80
C PHE A 306 13.74 -17.14 5.92
N GLY A 307 15.06 -17.00 5.65
CA GLY A 307 16.04 -18.06 5.89
C GLY A 307 16.20 -19.08 4.75
N TYR A 308 15.72 -18.74 3.54
CA TYR A 308 15.87 -19.62 2.34
C TYR A 308 15.81 -18.84 1.03
#